data_668d22183fd405a118f3ea198739c22b
#
_entry.id   668d22183fd405a118f3ea198739c22b
#
_cell.length_a   1.000
_cell.length_b   1.000
_cell.length_c   1.000
_cell.angle_alpha   90.00
_cell.angle_beta   90.00
_cell.angle_gamma   90.00
#
_symmetry.space_group_name_H-M   'P 1'
#
loop_
_entity.id
_entity.type
_entity.pdbx_description
1 polymer ?
#
loop_
_entity_poly.entity_id
_entity_poly.type
_entity_poly.pdbx_seq_one_letter_code
_entity_poly.pdbx_strand_id
1 'polypeptide(L)'
;MDSLLNWITTYGDRILLIILITSIFYYFGSMFMERLVRRTLRTTKRNWLERDLEKRERTLSGLFKTIWRILVIALGAFSLFRLYFTDADLAPLFASAGVIGVAFGFGAQSLVKDFLSGIFIISENQYRVGDVIDIEGASGTVERIGARSTVIRDADGNVHYFPNGMIQHVINKTMGYSMARFSIDVHPSSNLEKVTTIINETGEKLKNAKDWKDKIIEPPAFVSIGEFTATSVTIFISGKTQPADQWGVTAEMRRRLLVELEKNNIELSSAFPTFQQTAKK
;
A
#
# COMPACT_ATOMS: atom_id res chain seq x y z
N MET A 1 -67.91 -7.81 16.74
CA MET A 1 -67.73 -6.98 15.53
C MET A 1 -67.16 -5.60 15.89
N ASP A 2 -67.61 -5.02 16.97
CA ASP A 2 -67.18 -3.68 17.47
C ASP A 2 -65.70 -3.59 17.90
N SER A 3 -65.17 -4.67 18.43
CA SER A 3 -63.73 -4.72 18.86
C SER A 3 -62.78 -4.69 17.66
N LEU A 4 -63.13 -5.34 16.55
CA LEU A 4 -62.38 -5.35 15.30
C LEU A 4 -62.46 -3.99 14.59
N LEU A 5 -63.63 -3.36 14.59
CA LEU A 5 -63.81 -2.02 14.00
C LEU A 5 -63.00 -0.97 14.79
N ASN A 6 -63.08 -0.98 16.10
CA ASN A 6 -62.30 -0.09 16.95
C ASN A 6 -60.77 -0.30 16.77
N TRP A 7 -60.34 -1.54 16.57
CA TRP A 7 -58.96 -1.85 16.36
C TRP A 7 -58.46 -1.29 14.97
N ILE A 8 -59.25 -1.51 13.94
CA ILE A 8 -58.94 -1.00 12.59
C ILE A 8 -58.92 0.54 12.55
N THR A 9 -59.81 1.22 13.29
CA THR A 9 -59.79 2.69 13.36
C THR A 9 -58.64 3.26 14.19
N THR A 10 -58.12 2.50 15.15
CA THR A 10 -57.04 2.97 16.05
C THR A 10 -55.65 2.72 15.48
N TYR A 11 -55.45 1.62 14.75
CA TYR A 11 -54.12 1.21 14.24
C TYR A 11 -54.01 1.14 12.74
N GLY A 12 -55.15 1.15 11.99
CA GLY A 12 -55.19 0.93 10.56
C GLY A 12 -54.41 2.01 9.77
N ASP A 13 -54.57 3.26 10.17
CA ASP A 13 -53.85 4.41 9.58
C ASP A 13 -52.31 4.28 9.80
N ARG A 14 -51.86 3.88 10.97
CA ARG A 14 -50.46 3.67 11.31
C ARG A 14 -49.86 2.48 10.56
N ILE A 15 -50.61 1.39 10.42
CA ILE A 15 -50.17 0.19 9.69
C ILE A 15 -50.01 0.55 8.21
N LEU A 16 -51.02 1.24 7.62
CA LEU A 16 -50.92 1.68 6.22
C LEU A 16 -49.76 2.61 5.99
N LEU A 17 -49.50 3.53 6.92
CA LEU A 17 -48.37 4.46 6.83
C LEU A 17 -47.03 3.72 6.92
N ILE A 18 -46.87 2.75 7.81
CA ILE A 18 -45.64 1.94 7.92
C ILE A 18 -45.42 1.14 6.62
N ILE A 19 -46.48 0.48 6.11
CA ILE A 19 -46.37 -0.29 4.88
C ILE A 19 -46.01 0.63 3.69
N LEU A 20 -46.63 1.82 3.62
CA LEU A 20 -46.34 2.81 2.58
C LEU A 20 -44.88 3.27 2.61
N ILE A 21 -44.43 3.68 3.80
CA ILE A 21 -43.05 4.13 4.00
C ILE A 21 -42.06 3.00 3.67
N THR A 22 -42.30 1.80 4.19
CA THR A 22 -41.47 0.62 3.93
C THR A 22 -41.41 0.31 2.44
N SER A 23 -42.55 0.37 1.74
CA SER A 23 -42.61 0.17 0.29
C SER A 23 -41.82 1.25 -0.46
N ILE A 24 -41.95 2.50 -0.08
CA ILE A 24 -41.21 3.61 -0.69
C ILE A 24 -39.69 3.36 -0.50
N PHE A 25 -39.23 3.10 0.71
CA PHE A 25 -37.81 2.82 0.98
C PHE A 25 -37.31 1.56 0.25
N TYR A 26 -38.13 0.53 0.16
CA TYR A 26 -37.81 -0.71 -0.56
C TYR A 26 -37.54 -0.46 -2.04
N TYR A 27 -38.42 0.28 -2.73
CA TYR A 27 -38.27 0.54 -4.16
C TYR A 27 -37.25 1.65 -4.45
N PHE A 28 -37.40 2.81 -3.83
CA PHE A 28 -36.52 3.95 -4.07
C PHE A 28 -35.07 3.70 -3.60
N GLY A 29 -34.91 3.09 -2.44
CA GLY A 29 -33.57 2.77 -1.91
C GLY A 29 -32.86 1.74 -2.80
N SER A 30 -33.57 0.72 -3.30
CA SER A 30 -32.97 -0.27 -4.21
C SER A 30 -32.54 0.36 -5.55
N MET A 31 -33.31 1.31 -6.06
CA MET A 31 -32.96 2.07 -7.27
C MET A 31 -31.79 3.03 -7.02
N PHE A 32 -31.75 3.66 -5.84
CA PHE A 32 -30.66 4.53 -5.43
C PHE A 32 -29.34 3.75 -5.33
N MET A 33 -29.35 2.57 -4.69
CA MET A 33 -28.18 1.70 -4.56
C MET A 33 -27.62 1.29 -5.93
N GLU A 34 -28.49 0.95 -6.87
CA GLU A 34 -28.05 0.64 -8.23
C GLU A 34 -27.38 1.84 -8.92
N ARG A 35 -27.96 3.02 -8.81
CA ARG A 35 -27.38 4.23 -9.39
C ARG A 35 -26.05 4.59 -8.74
N LEU A 36 -25.93 4.43 -7.41
CA LEU A 36 -24.71 4.69 -6.68
C LEU A 36 -23.58 3.76 -7.14
N VAL A 37 -23.83 2.44 -7.18
CA VAL A 37 -22.86 1.43 -7.63
C VAL A 37 -22.44 1.71 -9.08
N ARG A 38 -23.40 1.97 -9.96
CA ARG A 38 -23.14 2.28 -11.37
C ARG A 38 -22.27 3.53 -11.52
N ARG A 39 -22.57 4.59 -10.78
CA ARG A 39 -21.79 5.84 -10.83
C ARG A 39 -20.35 5.61 -10.33
N THR A 40 -20.18 4.92 -9.21
CA THR A 40 -18.87 4.65 -8.62
C THR A 40 -17.98 3.80 -9.54
N LEU A 41 -18.52 2.75 -10.13
CA LEU A 41 -17.76 1.89 -11.04
C LEU A 41 -17.37 2.59 -12.34
N ARG A 42 -18.24 3.44 -12.89
CA ARG A 42 -17.97 4.16 -14.14
C ARG A 42 -16.97 5.30 -13.98
N THR A 43 -16.87 5.93 -12.82
CA THR A 43 -15.85 6.96 -12.53
C THR A 43 -14.45 6.37 -12.35
N THR A 44 -14.34 5.09 -11.99
CA THR A 44 -13.05 4.39 -11.79
C THR A 44 -12.52 3.76 -13.09
N LYS A 45 -12.98 4.20 -14.26
CA LYS A 45 -12.57 3.71 -15.59
C LYS A 45 -11.04 3.75 -15.76
N ARG A 46 -10.37 2.62 -15.54
CA ARG A 46 -8.99 2.40 -15.94
C ARG A 46 -8.93 1.10 -16.76
N ASN A 47 -8.94 1.20 -18.10
CA ASN A 47 -8.68 0.11 -19.07
C ASN A 47 -9.43 -1.22 -18.87
N TRP A 48 -10.69 -1.18 -18.46
CA TRP A 48 -11.50 -2.39 -18.29
C TRP A 48 -12.32 -2.63 -19.54
N LEU A 49 -12.43 -3.89 -19.97
CA LEU A 49 -13.37 -4.29 -21.01
C LEU A 49 -14.80 -4.01 -20.52
N GLU A 50 -15.63 -3.39 -21.35
CA GLU A 50 -17.02 -3.05 -20.98
C GLU A 50 -17.81 -4.25 -20.44
N ARG A 51 -17.54 -5.43 -20.98
CA ARG A 51 -18.11 -6.71 -20.53
C ARG A 51 -17.82 -7.06 -19.08
N ASP A 52 -16.64 -6.73 -18.59
CA ASP A 52 -16.25 -7.00 -17.19
C ASP A 52 -16.84 -5.98 -16.24
N LEU A 53 -17.02 -4.75 -16.70
CA LEU A 53 -17.71 -3.70 -15.95
C LEU A 53 -19.19 -4.07 -15.74
N GLU A 54 -19.89 -4.52 -16.77
CA GLU A 54 -21.30 -4.93 -16.67
C GLU A 54 -21.50 -6.10 -15.69
N LYS A 55 -20.64 -7.12 -15.74
CA LYS A 55 -20.71 -8.24 -14.81
C LYS A 55 -20.51 -7.79 -13.36
N ARG A 56 -19.52 -6.94 -13.10
CA ARG A 56 -19.26 -6.41 -11.76
C ARG A 56 -20.38 -5.48 -11.28
N GLU A 57 -20.89 -4.61 -12.16
CA GLU A 57 -22.05 -3.75 -11.86
C GLU A 57 -23.25 -4.60 -11.45
N ARG A 58 -23.55 -5.66 -12.19
CA ARG A 58 -24.67 -6.57 -11.90
C ARG A 58 -24.49 -7.29 -10.57
N THR A 59 -23.29 -7.80 -10.29
CA THR A 59 -23.02 -8.53 -9.04
C THR A 59 -23.05 -7.60 -7.84
N LEU A 60 -22.35 -6.47 -7.88
CA LEU A 60 -22.31 -5.53 -6.76
C LEU A 60 -23.67 -4.88 -6.51
N SER A 61 -24.37 -4.43 -7.56
CA SER A 61 -25.70 -3.86 -7.38
C SER A 61 -26.69 -4.89 -6.84
N GLY A 62 -26.57 -6.16 -7.25
CA GLY A 62 -27.37 -7.26 -6.69
C GLY A 62 -27.15 -7.44 -5.20
N LEU A 63 -25.89 -7.49 -4.76
CA LEU A 63 -25.53 -7.63 -3.34
C LEU A 63 -26.04 -6.44 -2.50
N PHE A 64 -25.77 -5.20 -2.92
CA PHE A 64 -26.22 -4.01 -2.18
C PHE A 64 -27.75 -3.89 -2.15
N LYS A 65 -28.44 -4.20 -3.22
CA LYS A 65 -29.92 -4.26 -3.24
C LYS A 65 -30.46 -5.29 -2.27
N THR A 66 -29.86 -6.48 -2.23
CA THR A 66 -30.30 -7.55 -1.32
C THR A 66 -30.11 -7.14 0.14
N ILE A 67 -28.94 -6.61 0.51
CA ILE A 67 -28.67 -6.12 1.86
C ILE A 67 -29.68 -5.01 2.24
N TRP A 68 -29.88 -4.04 1.35
CA TRP A 68 -30.82 -2.95 1.55
C TRP A 68 -32.25 -3.45 1.79
N ARG A 69 -32.72 -4.41 0.96
CA ARG A 69 -34.06 -4.99 1.08
C ARG A 69 -34.26 -5.73 2.38
N ILE A 70 -33.28 -6.53 2.79
CA ILE A 70 -33.32 -7.23 4.08
C ILE A 70 -33.44 -6.22 5.24
N LEU A 71 -32.62 -5.16 5.21
CA LEU A 71 -32.63 -4.12 6.26
C LEU A 71 -33.98 -3.37 6.30
N VAL A 72 -34.52 -2.98 5.15
CA VAL A 72 -35.81 -2.26 5.07
C VAL A 72 -36.97 -3.16 5.53
N ILE A 73 -36.98 -4.44 5.13
CA ILE A 73 -37.99 -5.40 5.59
C ILE A 73 -37.91 -5.62 7.09
N ALA A 74 -36.70 -5.79 7.63
CA ALA A 74 -36.48 -5.97 9.07
C ALA A 74 -36.96 -4.75 9.88
N LEU A 75 -36.64 -3.52 9.43
CA LEU A 75 -37.09 -2.28 10.05
C LEU A 75 -38.62 -2.11 9.94
N GLY A 76 -39.23 -2.43 8.79
CA GLY A 76 -40.67 -2.40 8.60
C GLY A 76 -41.38 -3.40 9.50
N ALA A 77 -40.90 -4.64 9.56
CA ALA A 77 -41.44 -5.67 10.48
C ALA A 77 -41.30 -5.22 11.93
N PHE A 78 -40.15 -4.72 12.35
CA PHE A 78 -39.94 -4.20 13.70
C PHE A 78 -40.89 -3.05 14.00
N SER A 79 -41.15 -2.12 13.08
CA SER A 79 -42.07 -1.02 13.25
C SER A 79 -43.52 -1.50 13.43
N LEU A 80 -43.91 -2.58 12.74
CA LEU A 80 -45.21 -3.22 12.91
C LEU A 80 -45.34 -3.91 14.27
N PHE A 81 -44.29 -4.66 14.69
CA PHE A 81 -44.26 -5.30 16.02
C PHE A 81 -44.45 -4.28 17.15
N ARG A 82 -43.83 -3.11 17.01
CA ARG A 82 -43.93 -2.04 18.01
C ARG A 82 -45.34 -1.46 18.19
N LEU A 83 -46.26 -1.71 17.28
CA LEU A 83 -47.68 -1.31 17.43
C LEU A 83 -48.47 -2.22 18.37
N TYR A 84 -48.02 -3.47 18.55
CA TYR A 84 -48.76 -4.50 19.28
C TYR A 84 -48.10 -4.84 20.63
N PHE A 85 -46.78 -4.68 20.71
CA PHE A 85 -45.98 -5.10 21.85
C PHE A 85 -45.51 -3.89 22.66
N THR A 86 -45.47 -4.05 23.99
CA THR A 86 -44.88 -3.04 24.87
C THR A 86 -43.35 -3.06 24.77
N ASP A 87 -42.67 -2.01 25.27
CA ASP A 87 -41.23 -1.97 25.30
C ASP A 87 -40.61 -3.13 26.11
N ALA A 88 -41.32 -3.63 27.12
CA ALA A 88 -40.91 -4.80 27.90
C ALA A 88 -40.93 -6.10 27.06
N ASP A 89 -41.95 -6.26 26.20
CA ASP A 89 -42.08 -7.42 25.32
C ASP A 89 -41.01 -7.41 24.22
N LEU A 90 -40.55 -6.21 23.82
CA LEU A 90 -39.52 -6.03 22.82
C LEU A 90 -38.08 -6.12 23.36
N ALA A 91 -37.89 -6.09 24.67
CA ALA A 91 -36.58 -6.16 25.32
C ALA A 91 -35.72 -7.37 24.85
N PRO A 92 -36.25 -8.59 24.69
CA PRO A 92 -35.50 -9.73 24.18
C PRO A 92 -35.05 -9.54 22.69
N LEU A 93 -35.85 -8.83 21.87
CA LEU A 93 -35.49 -8.52 20.48
C LEU A 93 -34.35 -7.51 20.44
N PHE A 94 -34.35 -6.50 21.29
CA PHE A 94 -33.23 -5.56 21.39
C PHE A 94 -31.97 -6.25 21.90
N ALA A 95 -32.09 -7.13 22.89
CA ALA A 95 -30.94 -7.90 23.39
C ALA A 95 -30.33 -8.77 22.29
N SER A 96 -31.16 -9.52 21.55
CA SER A 96 -30.70 -10.36 20.45
C SER A 96 -30.12 -9.55 19.27
N ALA A 97 -30.76 -8.42 18.94
CA ALA A 97 -30.22 -7.50 17.94
C ALA A 97 -28.87 -6.91 18.37
N GLY A 98 -28.67 -6.63 19.66
CA GLY A 98 -27.42 -6.22 20.25
C GLY A 98 -26.31 -7.27 20.07
N VAL A 99 -26.60 -8.54 20.40
CA VAL A 99 -25.67 -9.66 20.21
C VAL A 99 -25.29 -9.82 18.72
N ILE A 100 -26.27 -9.78 17.82
CA ILE A 100 -26.06 -9.81 16.39
C ILE A 100 -25.19 -8.62 15.95
N GLY A 101 -25.47 -7.40 16.45
CA GLY A 101 -24.69 -6.20 16.15
C GLY A 101 -23.23 -6.32 16.58
N VAL A 102 -22.97 -6.87 17.77
CA VAL A 102 -21.61 -7.14 18.25
C VAL A 102 -20.90 -8.18 17.35
N ALA A 103 -21.58 -9.25 16.96
CA ALA A 103 -21.02 -10.27 16.06
C ALA A 103 -20.66 -9.68 14.69
N PHE A 104 -21.54 -8.83 14.11
CA PHE A 104 -21.26 -8.09 12.89
C PHE A 104 -20.11 -7.09 13.07
N GLY A 105 -20.03 -6.42 14.22
CA GLY A 105 -18.94 -5.50 14.56
C GLY A 105 -17.57 -6.20 14.54
N PHE A 106 -17.47 -7.35 15.19
CA PHE A 106 -16.26 -8.18 15.15
C PHE A 106 -15.95 -8.68 13.73
N GLY A 107 -16.96 -9.10 12.97
CA GLY A 107 -16.79 -9.50 11.57
C GLY A 107 -16.32 -8.37 10.64
N ALA A 108 -16.71 -7.12 10.93
CA ALA A 108 -16.33 -5.94 10.16
C ALA A 108 -15.07 -5.21 10.69
N GLN A 109 -14.52 -5.61 11.82
CA GLN A 109 -13.40 -4.92 12.49
C GLN A 109 -12.21 -4.69 11.58
N SER A 110 -11.82 -5.67 10.76
CA SER A 110 -10.71 -5.54 9.81
C SER A 110 -10.99 -4.48 8.74
N LEU A 111 -12.23 -4.39 8.25
CA LEU A 111 -12.62 -3.39 7.26
C LEU A 111 -12.52 -1.97 7.82
N VAL A 112 -12.95 -1.78 9.07
CA VAL A 112 -12.84 -0.48 9.76
C VAL A 112 -11.38 -0.13 9.99
N LYS A 113 -10.56 -1.09 10.43
CA LYS A 113 -9.11 -0.91 10.61
C LYS A 113 -8.44 -0.52 9.30
N ASP A 114 -8.72 -1.25 8.20
CA ASP A 114 -8.16 -0.94 6.88
C ASP A 114 -8.49 0.48 6.42
N PHE A 115 -9.74 0.90 6.62
CA PHE A 115 -10.21 2.22 6.22
C PHE A 115 -9.56 3.35 7.03
N LEU A 116 -9.52 3.21 8.35
CA LEU A 116 -8.87 4.20 9.23
C LEU A 116 -7.37 4.29 8.95
N SER A 117 -6.68 3.15 8.81
CA SER A 117 -5.27 3.12 8.43
C SER A 117 -5.01 3.81 7.09
N GLY A 118 -5.88 3.60 6.09
CA GLY A 118 -5.76 4.30 4.81
C GLY A 118 -5.88 5.82 4.92
N ILE A 119 -6.78 6.31 5.78
CA ILE A 119 -6.89 7.75 6.07
C ILE A 119 -5.60 8.27 6.73
N PHE A 120 -5.06 7.57 7.73
CA PHE A 120 -3.84 7.99 8.42
C PHE A 120 -2.62 7.98 7.50
N ILE A 121 -2.45 6.95 6.67
CA ILE A 121 -1.37 6.88 5.67
C ILE A 121 -1.36 8.14 4.78
N ILE A 122 -2.54 8.56 4.31
CA ILE A 122 -2.67 9.73 3.44
C ILE A 122 -2.50 11.03 4.24
N SER A 123 -3.13 11.16 5.40
CA SER A 123 -3.12 12.40 6.19
C SER A 123 -1.74 12.71 6.79
N GLU A 124 -1.00 11.68 7.20
CA GLU A 124 0.37 11.80 7.72
C GLU A 124 1.42 11.83 6.60
N ASN A 125 1.00 11.61 5.36
CA ASN A 125 1.88 11.62 4.20
C ASN A 125 3.07 10.63 4.35
N GLN A 126 2.79 9.42 4.85
CA GLN A 126 3.83 8.40 5.06
C GLN A 126 4.50 7.98 3.75
N TYR A 127 3.73 7.87 2.66
CA TYR A 127 4.19 7.66 1.29
C TYR A 127 3.15 8.14 0.28
N ARG A 128 3.56 8.32 -0.97
CA ARG A 128 2.74 8.81 -2.09
C ARG A 128 2.78 7.84 -3.26
N VAL A 129 1.83 7.99 -4.18
CA VAL A 129 1.88 7.28 -5.47
C VAL A 129 3.15 7.71 -6.22
N GLY A 130 3.95 6.73 -6.64
CA GLY A 130 5.24 6.90 -7.27
C GLY A 130 6.43 6.70 -6.33
N ASP A 131 6.26 6.74 -5.00
CA ASP A 131 7.32 6.40 -4.06
C ASP A 131 7.69 4.91 -4.16
N VAL A 132 8.95 4.61 -3.90
CA VAL A 132 9.41 3.23 -3.70
C VAL A 132 9.43 2.95 -2.21
N ILE A 133 8.62 1.97 -1.79
CA ILE A 133 8.46 1.59 -0.39
C ILE A 133 8.78 0.10 -0.19
N ASP A 134 9.02 -0.25 1.05
CA ASP A 134 9.13 -1.64 1.48
C ASP A 134 8.10 -1.87 2.59
N ILE A 135 7.25 -2.87 2.39
CA ILE A 135 6.24 -3.31 3.34
C ILE A 135 6.50 -4.78 3.63
N GLU A 136 6.90 -5.12 4.85
CA GLU A 136 7.10 -6.50 5.30
C GLU A 136 8.03 -7.33 4.37
N GLY A 137 9.07 -6.69 3.79
CA GLY A 137 10.03 -7.31 2.90
C GLY A 137 9.65 -7.29 1.41
N ALA A 138 8.44 -6.88 1.05
CA ALA A 138 8.07 -6.64 -0.33
C ALA A 138 8.38 -5.19 -0.71
N SER A 139 9.38 -4.99 -1.58
CA SER A 139 9.80 -3.68 -2.06
C SER A 139 9.22 -3.37 -3.44
N GLY A 140 8.63 -2.18 -3.63
CA GLY A 140 8.07 -1.80 -4.92
C GLY A 140 7.61 -0.35 -4.99
N THR A 141 7.26 0.07 -6.20
CA THR A 141 6.69 1.40 -6.46
C THR A 141 5.21 1.43 -6.13
N VAL A 142 4.77 2.43 -5.38
CA VAL A 142 3.36 2.65 -5.06
C VAL A 142 2.60 3.04 -6.32
N GLU A 143 1.70 2.17 -6.78
CA GLU A 143 0.82 2.46 -7.91
C GLU A 143 -0.49 3.12 -7.47
N ARG A 144 -0.99 2.74 -6.29
CA ARG A 144 -2.26 3.26 -5.79
C ARG A 144 -2.38 3.14 -4.28
N ILE A 145 -2.91 4.19 -3.67
CA ILE A 145 -3.37 4.20 -2.28
C ILE A 145 -4.89 4.28 -2.32
N GLY A 146 -5.55 3.19 -1.94
CA GLY A 146 -7.01 3.10 -1.87
C GLY A 146 -7.51 3.26 -0.43
N ALA A 147 -8.83 3.37 -0.28
CA ALA A 147 -9.46 3.48 1.03
C ALA A 147 -9.16 2.27 1.95
N ARG A 148 -9.04 1.06 1.37
CA ARG A 148 -8.82 -0.18 2.12
C ARG A 148 -7.46 -0.83 1.86
N SER A 149 -6.81 -0.54 0.75
CA SER A 149 -5.57 -1.23 0.35
C SER A 149 -4.63 -0.32 -0.39
N THR A 150 -3.33 -0.50 -0.13
CA THR A 150 -2.22 0.02 -0.91
C THR A 150 -1.78 -1.02 -1.93
N VAL A 151 -1.44 -0.57 -3.13
CA VAL A 151 -0.98 -1.42 -4.24
C VAL A 151 0.42 -0.96 -4.63
N ILE A 152 1.37 -1.88 -4.61
CA ILE A 152 2.73 -1.65 -5.07
C ILE A 152 3.09 -2.62 -6.19
N ARG A 153 4.02 -2.21 -7.06
CA ARG A 153 4.60 -3.08 -8.09
C ARG A 153 6.10 -3.21 -7.83
N ASP A 154 6.57 -4.47 -7.76
CA ASP A 154 7.98 -4.77 -7.57
C ASP A 154 8.80 -4.62 -8.89
N ALA A 155 10.11 -4.83 -8.79
CA ALA A 155 11.02 -4.72 -9.92
C ALA A 155 10.80 -5.82 -10.98
N ASP A 156 10.22 -6.96 -10.60
CA ASP A 156 9.89 -8.07 -11.48
C ASP A 156 8.54 -7.89 -12.19
N GLY A 157 7.82 -6.78 -11.85
CA GLY A 157 6.51 -6.44 -12.43
C GLY A 157 5.32 -7.07 -11.69
N ASN A 158 5.52 -7.79 -10.59
CA ASN A 158 4.44 -8.35 -9.80
C ASN A 158 3.70 -7.25 -9.04
N VAL A 159 2.39 -7.42 -8.89
CA VAL A 159 1.53 -6.48 -8.19
C VAL A 159 1.14 -7.04 -6.83
N HIS A 160 1.49 -6.33 -5.77
CA HIS A 160 1.18 -6.68 -4.39
C HIS A 160 0.03 -5.82 -3.88
N TYR A 161 -0.95 -6.46 -3.22
CA TYR A 161 -2.10 -5.81 -2.60
C TYR A 161 -2.00 -5.95 -1.09
N PHE A 162 -1.76 -4.85 -0.40
CA PHE A 162 -1.69 -4.80 1.06
C PHE A 162 -2.95 -4.17 1.64
N PRO A 163 -3.76 -4.89 2.44
CA PRO A 163 -4.78 -4.24 3.26
C PRO A 163 -4.12 -3.19 4.18
N ASN A 164 -4.63 -1.95 4.16
CA ASN A 164 -3.97 -0.86 4.89
C ASN A 164 -3.82 -1.14 6.39
N GLY A 165 -4.81 -1.82 7.00
CA GLY A 165 -4.78 -2.19 8.40
C GLY A 165 -3.77 -3.27 8.77
N MET A 166 -3.15 -3.94 7.79
CA MET A 166 -2.06 -4.89 8.00
C MET A 166 -0.70 -4.22 7.96
N ILE A 167 -0.58 -3.04 7.37
CA ILE A 167 0.68 -2.29 7.28
C ILE A 167 1.01 -1.75 8.67
N GLN A 168 1.94 -2.39 9.37
CA GLN A 168 2.40 -1.98 10.70
C GLN A 168 3.68 -1.14 10.62
N HIS A 169 4.51 -1.43 9.63
CA HIS A 169 5.77 -0.74 9.39
C HIS A 169 5.98 -0.58 7.90
N VAL A 170 6.42 0.60 7.49
CA VAL A 170 6.76 0.92 6.10
C VAL A 170 8.11 1.65 6.06
N ILE A 171 8.96 1.27 5.12
CA ILE A 171 10.20 1.97 4.82
C ILE A 171 9.99 2.71 3.50
N ASN A 172 9.98 4.05 3.54
CA ASN A 172 9.97 4.86 2.32
C ASN A 172 11.40 5.13 1.86
N LYS A 173 11.77 4.59 0.68
CA LYS A 173 13.14 4.65 0.14
C LYS A 173 13.40 5.92 -0.70
N THR A 174 12.35 6.72 -0.94
CA THR A 174 12.42 7.86 -1.88
C THR A 174 11.85 9.15 -1.33
N MET A 175 11.47 9.20 -0.05
CA MET A 175 10.91 10.39 0.56
C MET A 175 11.99 11.45 0.83
N GLY A 176 11.87 12.60 0.17
CA GLY A 176 12.75 13.75 0.35
C GLY A 176 14.10 13.63 -0.35
N TYR A 177 14.88 12.60 -0.04
CA TYR A 177 16.13 12.26 -0.71
C TYR A 177 16.38 10.76 -0.62
N SER A 178 17.33 10.26 -1.39
CA SER A 178 17.74 8.86 -1.35
C SER A 178 19.26 8.74 -1.19
N MET A 179 19.73 7.58 -0.73
CA MET A 179 21.15 7.32 -0.54
C MET A 179 21.66 6.31 -1.57
N ALA A 180 22.60 6.72 -2.40
CA ALA A 180 23.40 5.82 -3.24
C ALA A 180 24.47 5.18 -2.36
N ARG A 181 24.13 4.07 -1.68
CA ARG A 181 25.01 3.37 -0.75
C ARG A 181 25.34 1.98 -1.27
N PHE A 182 26.64 1.67 -1.32
CA PHE A 182 27.14 0.36 -1.73
C PHE A 182 28.55 0.11 -1.18
N SER A 183 29.05 -1.08 -1.36
CA SER A 183 30.44 -1.45 -1.00
C SER A 183 31.18 -1.99 -2.21
N ILE A 184 32.50 -1.92 -2.10
CA ILE A 184 33.46 -2.62 -2.98
C ILE A 184 34.46 -3.37 -2.12
N ASP A 185 35.00 -4.47 -2.61
CA ASP A 185 36.01 -5.27 -1.94
C ASP A 185 37.32 -5.15 -2.73
N VAL A 186 38.37 -4.64 -2.06
CA VAL A 186 39.71 -4.51 -2.63
C VAL A 186 40.66 -5.51 -1.97
N HIS A 187 41.75 -5.85 -2.66
CA HIS A 187 42.77 -6.75 -2.11
C HIS A 187 43.44 -6.11 -0.90
N PRO A 188 43.79 -6.86 0.18
CA PRO A 188 44.39 -6.31 1.42
C PRO A 188 45.75 -5.59 1.22
N SER A 189 46.49 -5.94 0.15
CA SER A 189 47.75 -5.27 -0.18
C SER A 189 47.54 -3.90 -0.88
N SER A 190 46.32 -3.51 -1.20
CA SER A 190 46.04 -2.24 -1.86
C SER A 190 46.28 -1.06 -0.93
N ASN A 191 46.85 0.01 -1.47
CA ASN A 191 47.02 1.25 -0.71
C ASN A 191 45.64 1.91 -0.52
N LEU A 192 45.10 1.82 0.70
CA LEU A 192 43.76 2.32 1.04
C LEU A 192 43.65 3.84 0.93
N GLU A 193 44.71 4.62 1.15
CA GLU A 193 44.70 6.07 0.94
C GLU A 193 44.49 6.41 -0.55
N LYS A 194 45.20 5.68 -1.42
CA LYS A 194 45.05 5.83 -2.89
C LYS A 194 43.66 5.42 -3.33
N VAL A 195 43.13 4.32 -2.81
CA VAL A 195 41.76 3.87 -3.12
C VAL A 195 40.73 4.91 -2.69
N THR A 196 40.86 5.45 -1.48
CA THR A 196 39.97 6.51 -0.95
C THR A 196 40.02 7.76 -1.84
N THR A 197 41.20 8.17 -2.28
CA THR A 197 41.36 9.32 -3.19
C THR A 197 40.65 9.07 -4.53
N ILE A 198 40.84 7.89 -5.13
CA ILE A 198 40.19 7.51 -6.39
C ILE A 198 38.67 7.51 -6.25
N ILE A 199 38.14 6.98 -5.14
CA ILE A 199 36.69 6.98 -4.87
C ILE A 199 36.13 8.41 -4.83
N ASN A 200 36.76 9.28 -4.04
CA ASN A 200 36.32 10.66 -3.85
C ASN A 200 36.40 11.47 -5.15
N GLU A 201 37.50 11.36 -5.89
CA GLU A 201 37.62 12.04 -7.18
C GLU A 201 36.63 11.54 -8.22
N THR A 202 36.38 10.22 -8.25
CA THR A 202 35.41 9.64 -9.19
C THR A 202 33.99 10.10 -8.86
N GLY A 203 33.64 10.20 -7.57
CA GLY A 203 32.36 10.73 -7.13
C GLY A 203 32.16 12.19 -7.49
N GLU A 204 33.20 13.03 -7.32
CA GLU A 204 33.16 14.45 -7.74
C GLU A 204 33.04 14.59 -9.27
N LYS A 205 33.79 13.80 -10.04
CA LYS A 205 33.65 13.76 -11.50
C LYS A 205 32.26 13.32 -11.94
N LEU A 206 31.64 12.37 -11.21
CA LEU A 206 30.28 11.91 -11.49
C LEU A 206 29.28 13.02 -11.22
N LYS A 207 29.35 13.70 -10.07
CA LYS A 207 28.46 14.81 -9.71
C LYS A 207 28.52 15.95 -10.72
N ASN A 208 29.71 16.27 -11.23
CA ASN A 208 29.92 17.36 -12.17
C ASN A 208 29.58 16.98 -13.63
N ALA A 209 29.27 15.71 -13.91
CA ALA A 209 28.88 15.26 -15.24
C ALA A 209 27.47 15.74 -15.62
N LYS A 210 27.30 16.21 -16.87
CA LYS A 210 26.08 16.83 -17.38
C LYS A 210 24.79 16.04 -17.09
N ASP A 211 24.85 14.72 -17.24
CA ASP A 211 23.67 13.85 -17.10
C ASP A 211 23.34 13.48 -15.65
N TRP A 212 24.23 13.81 -14.70
CA TRP A 212 24.16 13.38 -13.30
C TRP A 212 24.11 14.51 -12.29
N LYS A 213 24.53 15.72 -12.65
CA LYS A 213 24.65 16.83 -11.72
C LYS A 213 23.32 17.19 -11.02
N ASP A 214 22.19 17.08 -11.72
CA ASP A 214 20.88 17.42 -11.18
C ASP A 214 20.27 16.27 -10.34
N LYS A 215 20.86 15.06 -10.44
CA LYS A 215 20.46 13.86 -9.72
C LYS A 215 21.22 13.64 -8.42
N ILE A 216 22.39 14.26 -8.28
CA ILE A 216 23.28 14.05 -7.14
C ILE A 216 23.32 15.30 -6.26
N ILE A 217 22.85 15.16 -5.04
CA ILE A 217 22.89 16.22 -4.02
C ILE A 217 24.29 16.30 -3.41
N GLU A 218 24.80 15.15 -2.90
CA GLU A 218 26.15 14.99 -2.39
C GLU A 218 26.84 13.86 -3.15
N PRO A 219 28.11 14.06 -3.61
CA PRO A 219 28.80 13.07 -4.43
C PRO A 219 29.00 11.76 -3.63
N PRO A 220 28.92 10.59 -4.29
CA PRO A 220 29.33 9.35 -3.67
C PRO A 220 30.79 9.42 -3.25
N ALA A 221 31.08 9.22 -1.96
CA ALA A 221 32.41 9.32 -1.38
C ALA A 221 32.67 8.14 -0.42
N PHE A 222 33.93 7.95 -0.07
CA PHE A 222 34.34 7.03 0.97
C PHE A 222 33.68 7.38 2.31
N VAL A 223 33.15 6.37 3.00
CA VAL A 223 32.53 6.53 4.33
C VAL A 223 33.35 5.86 5.40
N SER A 224 33.63 4.58 5.22
CA SER A 224 34.36 3.78 6.22
C SER A 224 34.90 2.49 5.59
N ILE A 225 35.85 1.92 6.31
CA ILE A 225 36.29 0.54 6.08
C ILE A 225 35.33 -0.37 6.85
N GLY A 226 34.87 -1.41 6.19
CA GLY A 226 34.04 -2.45 6.80
C GLY A 226 34.86 -3.63 7.30
N GLU A 227 34.37 -4.82 7.00
CA GLU A 227 35.04 -6.06 7.34
C GLU A 227 36.32 -6.24 6.49
N PHE A 228 37.39 -6.77 7.10
CA PHE A 228 38.57 -7.19 6.38
C PHE A 228 38.87 -8.65 6.68
N THR A 229 39.23 -9.36 5.63
CA THR A 229 39.58 -10.78 5.67
C THR A 229 40.99 -10.97 5.14
N ALA A 230 41.49 -12.22 5.11
CA ALA A 230 42.79 -12.53 4.50
C ALA A 230 42.82 -12.20 2.97
N THR A 231 41.71 -12.08 2.30
CA THR A 231 41.60 -11.89 0.85
C THR A 231 40.91 -10.60 0.43
N SER A 232 40.25 -9.88 1.33
CA SER A 232 39.48 -8.68 0.99
C SER A 232 39.43 -7.65 2.13
N VAL A 233 39.30 -6.38 1.72
CA VAL A 233 38.95 -5.25 2.58
C VAL A 233 37.71 -4.61 1.97
N THR A 234 36.62 -4.62 2.71
CA THR A 234 35.34 -3.99 2.30
C THR A 234 35.38 -2.48 2.54
N ILE A 235 35.06 -1.71 1.53
CA ILE A 235 34.99 -0.24 1.58
C ILE A 235 33.56 0.21 1.34
N PHE A 236 32.99 0.95 2.27
CA PHE A 236 31.66 1.54 2.14
C PHE A 236 31.72 2.91 1.48
N ILE A 237 30.85 3.09 0.49
CA ILE A 237 30.70 4.31 -0.30
C ILE A 237 29.26 4.76 -0.17
N SER A 238 29.05 6.06 0.01
CA SER A 238 27.71 6.62 0.10
C SER A 238 27.66 8.01 -0.50
N GLY A 239 26.55 8.33 -1.17
CA GLY A 239 26.25 9.67 -1.69
C GLY A 239 24.75 9.94 -1.55
N LYS A 240 24.39 11.22 -1.54
CA LYS A 240 23.00 11.65 -1.43
C LYS A 240 22.47 12.05 -2.79
N THR A 241 21.30 11.55 -3.15
CA THR A 241 20.70 11.73 -4.48
C THR A 241 19.29 12.30 -4.38
N GLN A 242 18.78 12.76 -5.50
CA GLN A 242 17.35 13.01 -5.63
C GLN A 242 16.58 11.68 -5.45
N PRO A 243 15.30 11.76 -5.03
CA PRO A 243 14.44 10.58 -4.89
C PRO A 243 14.44 9.72 -6.15
N ALA A 244 14.58 8.41 -5.97
CA ALA A 244 14.62 7.37 -7.02
C ALA A 244 15.87 7.35 -7.93
N ASP A 245 16.80 8.31 -7.84
CA ASP A 245 18.03 8.31 -8.63
C ASP A 245 19.17 7.46 -8.02
N GLN A 246 19.04 7.00 -6.78
CA GLN A 246 20.08 6.25 -6.06
C GLN A 246 20.55 4.99 -6.79
N TRP A 247 19.67 4.29 -7.48
CA TRP A 247 20.03 3.07 -8.21
C TRP A 247 20.88 3.38 -9.44
N GLY A 248 20.46 4.40 -10.22
CA GLY A 248 21.20 4.85 -11.39
C GLY A 248 22.57 5.41 -11.03
N VAL A 249 22.64 6.26 -10.00
CA VAL A 249 23.90 6.82 -9.50
C VAL A 249 24.83 5.73 -8.98
N THR A 250 24.30 4.74 -8.24
CA THR A 250 25.09 3.60 -7.76
C THR A 250 25.67 2.78 -8.91
N ALA A 251 24.85 2.47 -9.92
CA ALA A 251 25.29 1.69 -11.08
C ALA A 251 26.39 2.41 -11.86
N GLU A 252 26.21 3.70 -12.14
CA GLU A 252 27.20 4.49 -12.88
C GLU A 252 28.48 4.71 -12.07
N MET A 253 28.36 4.94 -10.75
CA MET A 253 29.52 5.06 -9.87
C MET A 253 30.35 3.78 -9.86
N ARG A 254 29.71 2.62 -9.72
CA ARG A 254 30.39 1.32 -9.81
C ARG A 254 31.12 1.12 -11.14
N ARG A 255 30.47 1.46 -12.24
CA ARG A 255 31.07 1.37 -13.59
C ARG A 255 32.31 2.24 -13.71
N ARG A 256 32.25 3.50 -13.26
CA ARG A 256 33.41 4.41 -13.29
C ARG A 256 34.53 3.98 -12.38
N LEU A 257 34.17 3.55 -11.16
CA LEU A 257 35.19 3.05 -10.21
C LEU A 257 35.93 1.84 -10.74
N LEU A 258 35.24 0.90 -11.38
CA LEU A 258 35.91 -0.27 -11.99
C LEU A 258 37.02 0.16 -12.98
N VAL A 259 36.72 1.11 -13.85
CA VAL A 259 37.66 1.64 -14.82
C VAL A 259 38.83 2.39 -14.15
N GLU A 260 38.54 3.23 -13.17
CA GLU A 260 39.60 4.04 -12.51
C GLU A 260 40.48 3.19 -11.59
N LEU A 261 39.94 2.17 -10.92
CA LEU A 261 40.74 1.24 -10.12
C LEU A 261 41.67 0.39 -10.98
N GLU A 262 41.18 -0.10 -12.13
CA GLU A 262 41.97 -0.85 -13.10
C GLU A 262 43.14 -0.01 -13.65
N LYS A 263 42.89 1.23 -14.10
CA LYS A 263 43.94 2.18 -14.56
C LYS A 263 45.02 2.45 -13.51
N ASN A 264 44.68 2.38 -12.24
CA ASN A 264 45.59 2.64 -11.14
C ASN A 264 46.24 1.38 -10.56
N ASN A 265 46.07 0.23 -11.22
CA ASN A 265 46.55 -1.10 -10.79
C ASN A 265 46.09 -1.46 -9.36
N ILE A 266 44.88 -1.13 -9.01
CA ILE A 266 44.23 -1.57 -7.79
C ILE A 266 43.48 -2.85 -8.10
N GLU A 267 43.91 -3.94 -7.49
CA GLU A 267 43.23 -5.24 -7.61
C GLU A 267 41.98 -5.29 -6.77
N LEU A 268 40.84 -5.62 -7.39
CA LEU A 268 39.62 -6.00 -6.68
C LEU A 268 39.84 -7.40 -6.09
N SER A 269 39.24 -7.65 -4.94
CA SER A 269 39.31 -8.96 -4.31
C SER A 269 38.78 -10.05 -5.25
N SER A 270 39.57 -11.10 -5.46
CA SER A 270 39.08 -12.31 -6.13
C SER A 270 38.53 -13.28 -5.09
N ALA A 271 37.39 -13.88 -5.37
CA ALA A 271 36.79 -14.91 -4.48
C ALA A 271 37.67 -16.17 -4.31
N PHE A 272 38.72 -16.31 -5.13
CA PHE A 272 39.68 -17.42 -5.09
C PHE A 272 41.10 -16.89 -4.88
N PRO A 273 41.88 -17.45 -3.94
CA PRO A 273 43.30 -17.14 -3.82
C PRO A 273 44.00 -17.53 -5.11
N THR A 274 44.57 -16.53 -5.81
CA THR A 274 45.44 -16.79 -6.95
C THR A 274 46.73 -17.35 -6.40
N PHE A 275 46.93 -18.66 -6.52
CA PHE A 275 48.23 -19.28 -6.22
C PHE A 275 49.21 -18.77 -7.27
N GLN A 276 50.03 -17.78 -6.94
CA GLN A 276 51.20 -17.45 -7.72
C GLN A 276 52.12 -18.66 -7.72
N GLN A 277 52.23 -19.36 -8.84
CA GLN A 277 53.29 -20.32 -9.03
C GLN A 277 54.63 -19.56 -9.05
N THR A 278 55.32 -19.58 -7.94
CA THR A 278 56.71 -19.12 -7.84
C THR A 278 57.51 -20.03 -8.75
N ALA A 279 57.80 -19.60 -9.98
CA ALA A 279 58.79 -20.26 -10.84
C ALA A 279 60.14 -20.15 -10.10
N LYS A 280 60.59 -21.23 -9.47
CA LYS A 280 61.96 -21.39 -9.03
C LYS A 280 62.84 -21.36 -10.29
N LYS A 281 63.75 -20.35 -10.36
CA LYS A 281 64.92 -20.39 -11.22
C LYS A 281 65.97 -21.28 -10.60
#